data_a3f1e7342417f76846bed382dd4690a7
#
_entry.id   a3f1e7342417f76846bed382dd4690a7
#
_cell.length_a   1.000
_cell.length_b   1.000
_cell.length_c   1.000
_cell.angle_alpha   90.00
_cell.angle_beta   90.00
_cell.angle_gamma   90.00
#
_symmetry.space_group_name_H-M   'P 1'
#
loop_
_entity.id
_entity.type
_entity.pdbx_description
1 polymer ?
#
loop_
_entity_poly.entity_id
_entity_poly.type
_entity_poly.pdbx_seq_one_letter_code
_entity_poly.pdbx_strand_id
1 'polypeptide(L)'
;MSRHDYRGLLWPFALVGITDVLDGYLARRWNASSRLGAILDPIADKVLLSGTFLVLALTGAIEPWIAIVVLGRDVLILAGAGLLSLAKPGMQFPPSPWGKLSTFVQVLFVMFAMGNLSGIHVAPAVVALKWAVAALAMVTLADYAWRMRAAQ
;
A
#
# COMPACT_ATOMS: atom_id res chain seq x y z
N MET A 1 8.45 31.19 -4.84
CA MET A 1 8.06 29.76 -4.88
C MET A 1 6.82 29.62 -4.04
N SER A 2 5.68 29.45 -4.67
CA SER A 2 4.37 29.32 -4.01
C SER A 2 4.34 28.02 -3.19
N ARG A 3 4.14 28.15 -1.89
CA ARG A 3 3.75 26.99 -1.05
C ARG A 3 2.45 26.48 -1.60
N HIS A 4 2.50 25.35 -2.31
CA HIS A 4 1.30 24.65 -2.70
C HIS A 4 0.45 24.36 -1.47
N ASP A 5 -0.78 24.82 -1.49
CA ASP A 5 -1.70 24.75 -0.35
C ASP A 5 -2.26 23.33 -0.24
N TYR A 6 -1.43 22.41 0.30
CA TYR A 6 -1.78 21.00 0.50
C TYR A 6 -2.92 20.81 1.51
N ARG A 7 -3.30 21.89 2.24
CA ARG A 7 -4.44 21.87 3.18
C ARG A 7 -5.75 21.52 2.48
N GLY A 8 -5.91 21.94 1.20
CA GLY A 8 -7.09 21.59 0.42
C GLY A 8 -7.18 20.13 -0.03
N LEU A 9 -6.04 19.42 -0.08
CA LEU A 9 -5.99 18.01 -0.48
C LEU A 9 -6.28 17.05 0.67
N LEU A 10 -6.06 17.45 1.91
CA LEU A 10 -6.27 16.58 3.08
C LEU A 10 -7.75 16.20 3.28
N TRP A 11 -8.65 17.14 3.08
CA TRP A 11 -10.08 16.92 3.26
C TRP A 11 -10.66 15.90 2.26
N PRO A 12 -10.35 15.98 0.95
CA PRO A 12 -10.77 14.95 0.01
C PRO A 12 -10.19 13.57 0.35
N PHE A 13 -8.91 13.49 0.75
CA PHE A 13 -8.28 12.22 1.11
C PHE A 13 -8.85 11.64 2.42
N ALA A 14 -9.09 12.46 3.43
CA ALA A 14 -9.73 12.01 4.65
C ALA A 14 -11.18 11.56 4.40
N LEU A 15 -11.92 12.28 3.55
CA LEU A 15 -13.28 11.90 3.14
C LEU A 15 -13.29 10.57 2.36
N VAL A 16 -12.41 10.41 1.38
CA VAL A 16 -12.29 9.16 0.62
C VAL A 16 -11.94 8.00 1.54
N GLY A 17 -10.96 8.15 2.44
CA GLY A 17 -10.58 7.12 3.40
C GLY A 17 -11.71 6.75 4.37
N ILE A 18 -12.47 7.74 4.86
CA ILE A 18 -13.62 7.50 5.74
C ILE A 18 -14.77 6.85 4.96
N THR A 19 -15.01 7.28 3.72
CA THR A 19 -16.06 6.72 2.86
C THR A 19 -15.76 5.27 2.53
N ASP A 20 -14.51 4.93 2.16
CA ASP A 20 -14.08 3.55 1.89
C ASP A 20 -14.24 2.63 3.13
N VAL A 21 -13.88 3.12 4.32
CA VAL A 21 -14.08 2.37 5.57
C VAL A 21 -15.56 2.17 5.87
N LEU A 22 -16.38 3.21 5.65
CA LEU A 22 -17.83 3.14 5.84
C LEU A 22 -18.49 2.21 4.82
N ASP A 23 -18.13 2.31 3.55
CA ASP A 23 -18.68 1.47 2.49
C ASP A 23 -18.30 -0.01 2.68
N GLY A 24 -17.05 -0.27 3.06
CA GLY A 24 -16.60 -1.62 3.41
C GLY A 24 -17.29 -2.17 4.67
N TYR A 25 -17.60 -1.32 5.66
CA TYR A 25 -18.34 -1.72 6.85
C TYR A 25 -19.82 -1.99 6.54
N LEU A 26 -20.48 -1.10 5.78
CA LEU A 26 -21.88 -1.27 5.35
C LEU A 26 -22.06 -2.49 4.44
N ALA A 27 -21.18 -2.69 3.46
CA ALA A 27 -21.21 -3.83 2.56
C ALA A 27 -21.09 -5.16 3.31
N ARG A 28 -20.22 -5.24 4.31
CA ARG A 28 -20.12 -6.41 5.20
C ARG A 28 -21.37 -6.65 6.05
N ARG A 29 -22.03 -5.59 6.50
CA ARG A 29 -23.22 -5.67 7.35
C ARG A 29 -24.47 -6.08 6.57
N TRP A 30 -24.53 -5.77 5.27
CA TRP A 30 -25.70 -6.08 4.43
C TRP A 30 -25.57 -7.37 3.62
N ASN A 31 -24.53 -8.18 3.87
CA ASN A 31 -24.31 -9.47 3.18
C ASN A 31 -24.35 -9.36 1.63
N ALA A 32 -24.08 -8.15 1.10
CA ALA A 32 -24.12 -7.85 -0.31
C ALA A 32 -22.77 -8.07 -1.02
N SER A 33 -21.82 -8.78 -0.35
CA SER A 33 -20.54 -9.09 -0.95
C SER A 33 -20.71 -10.13 -2.05
N SER A 34 -20.78 -9.67 -3.29
CA SER A 34 -20.63 -10.56 -4.45
C SER A 34 -19.23 -11.20 -4.41
N ARG A 35 -19.08 -12.43 -4.92
CA ARG A 35 -17.76 -13.08 -5.08
C ARG A 35 -16.76 -12.18 -5.81
N LEU A 36 -17.23 -11.36 -6.74
CA LEU A 36 -16.43 -10.35 -7.46
C LEU A 36 -15.97 -9.21 -6.55
N GLY A 37 -16.81 -8.69 -5.66
CA GLY A 37 -16.44 -7.65 -4.70
C GLY A 37 -15.32 -8.11 -3.78
N ALA A 38 -15.42 -9.31 -3.23
CA ALA A 38 -14.39 -9.86 -2.33
C ALA A 38 -13.01 -10.04 -2.98
N ILE A 39 -12.94 -10.14 -4.31
CA ILE A 39 -11.68 -10.21 -5.08
C ILE A 39 -11.20 -8.80 -5.47
N LEU A 40 -12.14 -7.91 -5.81
CA LEU A 40 -11.82 -6.55 -6.26
C LEU A 40 -11.35 -5.64 -5.12
N ASP A 41 -11.89 -5.81 -3.90
CA ASP A 41 -11.53 -5.01 -2.74
C ASP A 41 -10.02 -5.00 -2.45
N PRO A 42 -9.32 -6.15 -2.30
CA PRO A 42 -7.88 -6.15 -2.06
C PRO A 42 -7.06 -5.58 -3.21
N ILE A 43 -7.57 -5.66 -4.44
CA ILE A 43 -6.91 -5.09 -5.63
C ILE A 43 -7.09 -3.58 -5.63
N ALA A 44 -8.30 -3.09 -5.36
CA ALA A 44 -8.61 -1.67 -5.29
C ALA A 44 -7.79 -0.98 -4.19
N ASP A 45 -7.71 -1.58 -3.00
CA ASP A 45 -6.87 -1.07 -1.89
C ASP A 45 -5.41 -0.93 -2.29
N LYS A 46 -4.86 -1.93 -2.98
CA LYS A 46 -3.47 -1.87 -3.48
C LYS A 46 -3.28 -0.81 -4.53
N VAL A 47 -4.19 -0.70 -5.50
CA VAL A 47 -4.13 0.32 -6.56
C VAL A 47 -4.22 1.71 -5.95
N LEU A 48 -5.12 1.92 -4.99
CA LEU A 48 -5.27 3.18 -4.29
C LEU A 48 -3.99 3.57 -3.53
N LEU A 49 -3.44 2.65 -2.74
CA LEU A 49 -2.22 2.90 -1.96
C LEU A 49 -1.02 3.16 -2.88
N SER A 50 -0.84 2.35 -3.91
CA SER A 50 0.23 2.52 -4.91
C SER A 50 0.09 3.84 -5.67
N GLY A 51 -1.14 4.20 -6.07
CA GLY A 51 -1.45 5.49 -6.70
C GLY A 51 -1.14 6.66 -5.77
N THR A 52 -1.41 6.54 -4.49
CA THR A 52 -1.08 7.56 -3.49
C THR A 52 0.44 7.77 -3.40
N PHE A 53 1.24 6.71 -3.34
CA PHE A 53 2.71 6.82 -3.36
C PHE A 53 3.21 7.50 -4.62
N LEU A 54 2.63 7.17 -5.78
CA LEU A 54 2.99 7.79 -7.05
C LEU A 54 2.68 9.29 -7.06
N VAL A 55 1.48 9.69 -6.63
CA VAL A 55 1.09 11.11 -6.56
C VAL A 55 1.97 11.87 -5.58
N LEU A 56 2.25 11.33 -4.39
CA LEU A 56 3.12 11.97 -3.41
C LEU A 56 4.56 12.14 -3.93
N ALA A 57 5.06 11.17 -4.70
CA ALA A 57 6.38 11.28 -5.34
C ALA A 57 6.40 12.31 -6.46
N LEU A 58 5.39 12.33 -7.34
CA LEU A 58 5.28 13.28 -8.43
C LEU A 58 5.10 14.74 -7.96
N THR A 59 4.43 14.93 -6.83
CA THR A 59 4.28 16.24 -6.20
C THR A 59 5.48 16.69 -5.37
N GLY A 60 6.51 15.83 -5.24
CA GLY A 60 7.68 16.11 -4.42
C GLY A 60 7.42 16.05 -2.90
N ALA A 61 6.30 15.48 -2.50
CA ALA A 61 5.93 15.32 -1.09
C ALA A 61 6.74 14.24 -0.38
N ILE A 62 7.17 13.23 -1.12
CA ILE A 62 8.10 12.18 -0.69
C ILE A 62 9.21 12.02 -1.74
N GLU A 63 10.30 11.39 -1.33
CA GLU A 63 11.40 11.08 -2.26
C GLU A 63 10.95 10.00 -3.27
N PRO A 64 11.21 10.19 -4.58
CA PRO A 64 10.74 9.28 -5.64
C PRO A 64 11.21 7.83 -5.47
N TRP A 65 12.38 7.61 -4.90
CA TRP A 65 12.93 6.27 -4.70
C TRP A 65 12.05 5.40 -3.78
N ILE A 66 11.32 6.02 -2.82
CA ILE A 66 10.40 5.28 -1.93
C ILE A 66 9.24 4.71 -2.74
N ALA A 67 8.64 5.53 -3.62
CA ALA A 67 7.59 5.07 -4.51
C ALA A 67 8.08 3.95 -5.43
N ILE A 68 9.30 4.07 -5.98
CA ILE A 68 9.91 3.02 -6.81
C ILE A 68 10.08 1.72 -6.04
N VAL A 69 10.53 1.77 -4.80
CA VAL A 69 10.69 0.57 -3.94
C VAL A 69 9.35 -0.10 -3.65
N VAL A 70 8.34 0.69 -3.28
CA VAL A 70 7.00 0.17 -2.95
C VAL A 70 6.32 -0.42 -4.19
N LEU A 71 6.28 0.33 -5.28
CA LEU A 71 5.65 -0.10 -6.54
C LEU A 71 6.39 -1.28 -7.16
N GLY A 72 7.73 -1.22 -7.20
CA GLY A 72 8.56 -2.30 -7.72
C GLY A 72 8.37 -3.60 -6.95
N ARG A 73 8.32 -3.52 -5.62
CA ARG A 73 8.02 -4.67 -4.76
C ARG A 73 6.65 -5.25 -5.07
N ASP A 74 5.61 -4.43 -5.19
CA ASP A 74 4.25 -4.91 -5.45
C ASP A 74 4.14 -5.56 -6.83
N VAL A 75 4.75 -4.99 -7.85
CA VAL A 75 4.83 -5.58 -9.20
C VAL A 75 5.57 -6.91 -9.18
N LEU A 76 6.71 -7.01 -8.49
CA LEU A 76 7.49 -8.24 -8.41
C LEU A 76 6.73 -9.37 -7.71
N ILE A 77 6.01 -9.05 -6.63
CA ILE A 77 5.20 -10.04 -5.91
C ILE A 77 4.03 -10.50 -6.77
N LEU A 78 3.33 -9.59 -7.44
CA LEU A 78 2.20 -9.93 -8.31
C LEU A 78 2.66 -10.74 -9.53
N ALA A 79 3.75 -10.34 -10.17
CA ALA A 79 4.31 -11.07 -11.30
C ALA A 79 4.77 -12.48 -10.90
N GLY A 80 5.48 -12.60 -9.78
CA GLY A 80 5.92 -13.89 -9.26
C GLY A 80 4.76 -14.81 -8.88
N ALA A 81 3.75 -14.30 -8.20
CA ALA A 81 2.55 -15.07 -7.85
C ALA A 81 1.76 -15.47 -9.11
N GLY A 82 1.66 -14.58 -10.10
CA GLY A 82 1.00 -14.86 -11.37
C GLY A 82 1.71 -15.96 -12.17
N LEU A 83 3.03 -15.87 -12.33
CA LEU A 83 3.83 -16.88 -13.04
C LEU A 83 3.73 -18.26 -12.38
N LEU A 84 3.75 -18.32 -11.05
CA LEU A 84 3.61 -19.58 -10.32
C LEU A 84 2.21 -20.17 -10.43
N SER A 85 1.15 -19.36 -10.42
CA SER A 85 -0.21 -19.82 -10.64
C SER A 85 -0.40 -20.44 -12.03
N LEU A 86 0.29 -19.92 -13.03
CA LEU A 86 0.29 -20.48 -14.39
C LEU A 86 1.09 -21.77 -14.47
N ALA A 87 2.23 -21.85 -13.77
CA ALA A 87 3.10 -23.03 -13.79
C ALA A 87 2.55 -24.21 -12.95
N LYS A 88 1.84 -23.92 -11.86
CA LYS A 88 1.28 -24.92 -10.93
C LYS A 88 -0.18 -24.57 -10.62
N PRO A 89 -1.16 -24.97 -11.46
CA PRO A 89 -2.58 -24.72 -11.21
C PRO A 89 -3.04 -25.34 -9.89
N GLY A 90 -3.71 -24.54 -9.04
CA GLY A 90 -4.22 -24.98 -7.73
C GLY A 90 -3.30 -24.61 -6.54
N MET A 91 -2.10 -24.11 -6.75
CA MET A 91 -1.24 -23.64 -5.67
C MET A 91 -1.74 -22.28 -5.17
N GLN A 92 -2.20 -22.23 -3.92
CA GLN A 92 -2.58 -20.99 -3.26
C GLN A 92 -1.42 -20.47 -2.41
N PHE A 93 -1.03 -19.21 -2.63
CA PHE A 93 -0.07 -18.53 -1.78
C PHE A 93 -0.81 -17.70 -0.74
N PRO A 94 -0.88 -18.16 0.52
CA PRO A 94 -1.50 -17.36 1.57
C PRO A 94 -0.72 -16.06 1.77
N PRO A 95 -1.42 -14.95 2.04
CA PRO A 95 -0.77 -13.67 2.27
C PRO A 95 0.22 -13.78 3.43
N SER A 96 1.44 -13.31 3.21
CA SER A 96 2.49 -13.30 4.22
C SER A 96 2.16 -12.34 5.37
N PRO A 97 2.44 -12.69 6.64
CA PRO A 97 2.32 -11.76 7.76
C PRO A 97 3.19 -10.51 7.56
N TRP A 98 4.37 -10.66 6.94
CA TRP A 98 5.24 -9.55 6.57
C TRP A 98 4.60 -8.63 5.53
N GLY A 99 3.83 -9.19 4.60
CA GLY A 99 3.06 -8.40 3.63
C GLY A 99 1.99 -7.53 4.29
N LYS A 100 1.26 -8.08 5.27
CA LYS A 100 0.26 -7.32 6.05
C LYS A 100 0.90 -6.20 6.86
N LEU A 101 2.02 -6.49 7.53
CA LEU A 101 2.78 -5.50 8.29
C LEU A 101 3.32 -4.39 7.39
N SER A 102 3.85 -4.75 6.23
CA SER A 102 4.35 -3.79 5.23
C SER A 102 3.25 -2.83 4.78
N THR A 103 2.06 -3.33 4.43
CA THR A 103 0.92 -2.48 4.04
C THR A 103 0.49 -1.56 5.18
N PHE A 104 0.43 -2.06 6.40
CA PHE A 104 0.09 -1.25 7.57
C PHE A 104 1.08 -0.09 7.77
N VAL A 105 2.38 -0.37 7.70
CA VAL A 105 3.43 0.67 7.84
C VAL A 105 3.41 1.65 6.68
N GLN A 106 3.09 1.20 5.46
CA GLN A 106 2.91 2.08 4.30
C GLN A 106 1.76 3.07 4.51
N VAL A 107 0.62 2.61 5.03
CA VAL A 107 -0.54 3.48 5.35
C VAL A 107 -0.15 4.51 6.42
N LEU A 108 0.53 4.07 7.49
CA LEU A 108 1.02 4.99 8.52
C LEU A 108 1.99 6.02 7.92
N PHE A 109 2.92 5.60 7.06
CA PHE A 109 3.86 6.51 6.40
C PHE A 109 3.13 7.58 5.59
N VAL A 110 2.13 7.20 4.78
CA VAL A 110 1.33 8.15 4.00
C VAL A 110 0.60 9.13 4.91
N MET A 111 -0.06 8.65 5.98
CA MET A 111 -0.75 9.51 6.95
C MET A 111 0.20 10.53 7.59
N PHE A 112 1.36 10.11 8.07
CA PHE A 112 2.34 10.99 8.69
C PHE A 112 2.98 11.95 7.69
N ALA A 113 3.27 11.50 6.46
CA ALA A 113 3.80 12.35 5.40
C ALA A 113 2.81 13.47 5.06
N MET A 114 1.53 13.16 4.90
CA MET A 114 0.48 14.14 4.67
C MET A 114 0.28 15.08 5.87
N GLY A 115 0.32 14.56 7.10
CA GLY A 115 0.28 15.37 8.32
C GLY A 115 1.44 16.37 8.37
N ASN A 116 2.65 15.95 8.06
CA ASN A 116 3.83 16.81 8.02
C ASN A 116 3.71 17.93 6.97
N LEU A 117 3.14 17.62 5.80
CA LEU A 117 2.85 18.62 4.77
C LEU A 117 1.81 19.65 5.22
N SER A 118 0.89 19.25 6.10
CA SER A 118 -0.15 20.11 6.66
C SER A 118 0.34 21.00 7.81
N GLY A 119 1.64 20.92 8.14
CA GLY A 119 2.26 21.72 9.21
C GLY A 119 2.24 21.06 10.59
N ILE A 120 1.83 19.79 10.70
CA ILE A 120 2.01 19.02 11.92
C ILE A 120 3.48 18.58 12.00
N HIS A 121 4.19 18.97 13.06
CA HIS A 121 5.62 18.71 13.20
C HIS A 121 5.90 17.22 13.55
N VAL A 122 5.77 16.33 12.57
CA VAL A 122 6.01 14.89 12.71
C VAL A 122 7.17 14.38 11.85
N ALA A 123 8.05 15.29 11.42
CA ALA A 123 9.19 14.98 10.57
C ALA A 123 10.06 13.81 11.06
N PRO A 124 10.40 13.65 12.34
CA PRO A 124 11.16 12.49 12.82
C PRO A 124 10.43 11.17 12.60
N ALA A 125 9.12 11.15 12.81
CA ALA A 125 8.30 9.96 12.60
C ALA A 125 8.23 9.60 11.10
N VAL A 126 8.11 10.60 10.21
CA VAL A 126 8.16 10.40 8.75
C VAL A 126 9.48 9.76 8.33
N VAL A 127 10.60 10.24 8.85
CA VAL A 127 11.93 9.66 8.57
C VAL A 127 12.03 8.21 9.06
N ALA A 128 11.59 7.92 10.27
CA ALA A 128 11.60 6.57 10.81
C ALA A 128 10.71 5.62 10.00
N LEU A 129 9.49 6.04 9.67
CA LEU A 129 8.55 5.26 8.86
C LEU A 129 9.05 5.04 7.44
N LYS A 130 9.72 6.02 6.83
CA LYS A 130 10.38 5.90 5.53
C LYS A 130 11.33 4.69 5.47
N TRP A 131 12.23 4.60 6.44
CA TRP A 131 13.17 3.49 6.51
C TRP A 131 12.50 2.17 6.87
N ALA A 132 11.46 2.20 7.70
CA ALA A 132 10.66 1.02 8.01
C ALA A 132 9.95 0.47 6.76
N VAL A 133 9.38 1.34 5.91
CA VAL A 133 8.78 0.96 4.62
C VAL A 133 9.82 0.29 3.72
N ALA A 134 11.01 0.88 3.58
CA ALA A 134 12.07 0.32 2.75
C ALA A 134 12.54 -1.05 3.28
N ALA A 135 12.80 -1.15 4.58
CA ALA A 135 13.23 -2.41 5.20
C ALA A 135 12.17 -3.52 5.04
N LEU A 136 10.90 -3.22 5.30
CA LEU A 136 9.80 -4.18 5.14
C LEU A 136 9.57 -4.57 3.67
N ALA A 137 9.83 -3.68 2.72
CA ALA A 137 9.79 -4.02 1.30
C ALA A 137 10.84 -5.10 0.98
N MET A 138 12.07 -4.96 1.48
CA MET A 138 13.13 -5.95 1.29
C MET A 138 12.83 -7.27 2.00
N VAL A 139 12.35 -7.24 3.25
CA VAL A 139 11.96 -8.43 4.01
C VAL A 139 10.85 -9.20 3.30
N THR A 140 9.84 -8.50 2.79
CA THR A 140 8.73 -9.14 2.07
C THR A 140 9.17 -9.75 0.74
N LEU A 141 10.08 -9.11 0.01
CA LEU A 141 10.65 -9.69 -1.21
C LEU A 141 11.46 -10.95 -0.90
N ALA A 142 12.28 -10.92 0.16
CA ALA A 142 13.07 -12.07 0.59
C ALA A 142 12.18 -13.25 1.04
N ASP A 143 11.12 -12.97 1.83
CA ASP A 143 10.15 -13.98 2.27
C ASP A 143 9.43 -14.63 1.07
N TYR A 144 9.02 -13.81 0.09
CA TYR A 144 8.41 -14.33 -1.14
C TYR A 144 9.38 -15.16 -1.97
N ALA A 145 10.61 -14.68 -2.18
CA ALA A 145 11.63 -15.43 -2.93
C ALA A 145 11.95 -16.77 -2.27
N TRP A 146 12.01 -16.79 -0.93
CA TRP A 146 12.25 -18.04 -0.19
C TRP A 146 11.09 -19.03 -0.32
N ARG A 147 9.86 -18.56 -0.16
CA ARG A 147 8.64 -19.38 -0.35
C ARG A 147 8.53 -19.95 -1.78
N MET A 148 8.89 -19.13 -2.78
CA MET A 148 8.89 -19.57 -4.18
C MET A 148 9.91 -20.69 -4.41
N ARG A 149 11.11 -20.60 -3.81
CA ARG A 149 12.11 -21.68 -3.88
C ARG A 149 11.66 -22.96 -3.17
N ALA A 150 11.03 -22.83 -2.02
CA ALA A 150 10.52 -23.96 -1.25
C ALA A 150 9.33 -24.68 -1.93
N ALA A 151 8.70 -24.04 -2.90
CA ALA A 151 7.57 -24.58 -3.65
C ALA A 151 7.96 -25.27 -4.96
N GLN A 152 9.27 -25.21 -5.36
CA GLN A 152 9.83 -25.94 -6.51
C GLN A 152 10.22 -27.35 -6.14
#